data_5b56e68e69c8bbd3eeb63dead54a6c8b
#
_entry.id   5b56e68e69c8bbd3eeb63dead54a6c8b
#
_cell.length_a   1.000
_cell.length_b   1.000
_cell.length_c   1.000
_cell.angle_alpha   90.00
_cell.angle_beta   90.00
_cell.angle_gamma   90.00
#
_symmetry.space_group_name_H-M   'P 1'
#
loop_
_entity.id
_entity.type
_entity.pdbx_description
1 polymer ?
#
loop_
_entity_poly.entity_id
_entity_poly.type
_entity_poly.pdbx_seq_one_letter_code
_entity_poly.pdbx_strand_id
1 'polypeptide(L)'
;IGVKGSVSEILLNDIYLENKEEALNIIKAFMENDKVKKVIHNCKNLITILSKHNIELKGLEFDTAIAAYIIDSSKGEYNLNTLVNEYLGEDPKGTAEEIEAKLASYLDELYTELKGRIEDDKMEELYYKVELPLVYVLSAMEKEGFNIDHNMLKDLQIKFREEIDRTQKEIYELAEEEFNINSPKQLG
;
A
#
# COMPACT_ATOMS: atom_id res chain seq x y z
N ILE A 1 12.06 -9.75 -4.75
CA ILE A 1 11.47 -11.09 -4.90
C ILE A 1 12.28 -12.05 -4.06
N GLY A 2 11.63 -12.67 -3.06
CA GLY A 2 12.22 -13.74 -2.24
C GLY A 2 11.83 -15.11 -2.78
N VAL A 3 12.79 -16.00 -2.86
CA VAL A 3 12.57 -17.43 -3.05
C VAL A 3 13.19 -18.11 -1.85
N LYS A 4 12.58 -19.17 -1.32
CA LYS A 4 13.05 -19.87 -0.10
C LYS A 4 14.58 -20.08 -0.12
N GLY A 5 15.29 -19.36 0.77
CA GLY A 5 16.75 -19.41 0.90
C GLY A 5 17.54 -18.38 0.07
N SER A 6 16.88 -17.51 -0.74
CA SER A 6 17.55 -16.42 -1.43
C SER A 6 16.61 -15.24 -1.65
N VAL A 7 17.14 -14.03 -1.56
CA VAL A 7 16.42 -12.80 -1.88
C VAL A 7 17.12 -12.15 -3.08
N SER A 8 16.33 -11.74 -4.07
CA SER A 8 16.81 -10.96 -5.20
C SER A 8 15.97 -9.71 -5.31
N GLU A 9 16.62 -8.56 -5.31
CA GLU A 9 15.98 -7.28 -5.58
C GLU A 9 15.93 -7.04 -7.08
N ILE A 10 14.76 -6.67 -7.59
CA ILE A 10 14.58 -6.26 -8.98
C ILE A 10 13.96 -4.86 -8.95
N LEU A 11 14.76 -3.86 -9.29
CA LEU A 11 14.29 -2.50 -9.48
C LEU A 11 13.73 -2.35 -10.90
N LEU A 12 12.42 -2.07 -10.98
CA LEU A 12 11.72 -1.80 -12.23
C LEU A 12 11.87 -0.34 -12.67
N ASN A 13 13.05 0.23 -12.50
CA ASN A 13 13.33 1.61 -12.89
C ASN A 13 13.93 1.63 -14.30
N ASP A 14 13.36 2.45 -15.17
CA ASP A 14 13.75 2.58 -16.58
C ASP A 14 15.24 2.92 -16.79
N ILE A 15 15.90 3.49 -15.78
CA ILE A 15 17.28 3.96 -15.85
C ILE A 15 18.29 2.80 -15.72
N TYR A 16 17.92 1.69 -15.11
CA TYR A 16 18.85 0.61 -14.74
C TYR A 16 18.75 -0.66 -15.59
N LEU A 17 17.81 -0.72 -16.53
CA LEU A 17 17.63 -1.91 -17.37
C LEU A 17 18.28 -1.69 -18.76
N GLU A 18 19.48 -2.22 -18.95
CA GLU A 18 20.13 -2.27 -20.28
C GLU A 18 19.28 -3.02 -21.32
N ASN A 19 18.44 -3.97 -20.85
CA ASN A 19 17.52 -4.75 -21.69
C ASN A 19 16.13 -4.84 -21.05
N LYS A 20 15.43 -3.70 -21.04
CA LYS A 20 14.11 -3.54 -20.40
C LYS A 20 13.07 -4.54 -20.92
N GLU A 21 13.04 -4.77 -22.21
CA GLU A 21 12.05 -5.65 -22.86
C GLU A 21 12.22 -7.11 -22.42
N GLU A 22 13.45 -7.60 -22.37
CA GLU A 22 13.76 -8.95 -21.89
C GLU A 22 13.43 -9.12 -20.40
N ALA A 23 13.78 -8.15 -19.58
CA ALA A 23 13.45 -8.15 -18.17
C ALA A 23 11.93 -8.16 -17.93
N LEU A 24 11.18 -7.35 -18.66
CA LEU A 24 9.71 -7.35 -18.59
C LEU A 24 9.10 -8.67 -19.04
N ASN A 25 9.66 -9.32 -20.06
CA ASN A 25 9.19 -10.63 -20.51
C ASN A 25 9.42 -11.71 -19.44
N ILE A 26 10.56 -11.70 -18.77
CA ILE A 26 10.85 -12.62 -17.66
C ILE A 26 9.85 -12.39 -16.50
N ILE A 27 9.66 -11.13 -16.12
CA ILE A 27 8.71 -10.76 -15.06
C ILE A 27 7.29 -11.18 -15.45
N LYS A 28 6.89 -10.94 -16.70
CA LYS A 28 5.59 -11.34 -17.22
C LYS A 28 5.39 -12.84 -17.12
N ALA A 29 6.36 -13.62 -17.61
CA ALA A 29 6.30 -15.07 -17.55
C ALA A 29 6.16 -15.61 -16.11
N PHE A 30 6.81 -14.97 -15.15
CA PHE A 30 6.70 -15.31 -13.74
C PHE A 30 5.36 -14.88 -13.13
N MET A 31 4.95 -13.61 -13.35
CA MET A 31 3.75 -13.04 -12.72
C MET A 31 2.46 -13.66 -13.26
N GLU A 32 2.41 -13.99 -14.55
CA GLU A 32 1.24 -14.61 -15.20
C GLU A 32 1.18 -16.13 -15.03
N ASN A 33 2.18 -16.76 -14.43
CA ASN A 33 2.16 -18.20 -14.18
C ASN A 33 1.28 -18.52 -12.95
N ASP A 34 0.12 -19.10 -13.18
CA ASP A 34 -0.85 -19.49 -12.13
C ASP A 34 -0.41 -20.70 -11.30
N LYS A 35 0.55 -21.51 -11.82
CA LYS A 35 1.12 -22.65 -11.09
C LYS A 35 2.14 -22.22 -10.04
N VAL A 36 2.69 -21.02 -10.16
CA VAL A 36 3.59 -20.44 -9.16
C VAL A 36 2.77 -19.65 -8.16
N LYS A 37 2.69 -20.14 -6.93
CA LYS A 37 2.01 -19.45 -5.85
C LYS A 37 2.85 -18.27 -5.35
N LYS A 38 2.19 -17.15 -5.12
CA LYS A 38 2.85 -15.90 -4.74
C LYS A 38 2.29 -15.37 -3.44
N VAL A 39 3.17 -15.16 -2.49
CA VAL A 39 2.91 -14.40 -1.26
C VAL A 39 3.42 -12.99 -1.49
N ILE A 40 2.56 -12.01 -1.27
CA ILE A 40 2.84 -10.61 -1.59
C ILE A 40 2.47 -9.76 -0.37
N HIS A 41 3.11 -8.63 -0.24
CA HIS A 41 2.68 -7.58 0.67
C HIS A 41 2.12 -6.42 -0.16
N ASN A 42 0.85 -6.05 0.10
CA ASN A 42 0.14 -4.97 -0.63
C ASN A 42 0.03 -5.24 -2.15
N CYS A 43 -0.57 -6.38 -2.50
CA CYS A 43 -0.67 -6.84 -3.89
C CYS A 43 -1.46 -5.88 -4.81
N LYS A 44 -2.37 -5.04 -4.28
CA LYS A 44 -3.09 -4.03 -5.07
C LYS A 44 -2.12 -3.04 -5.74
N ASN A 45 -1.12 -2.57 -5.01
CA ASN A 45 -0.09 -1.70 -5.58
C ASN A 45 0.71 -2.42 -6.69
N LEU A 46 1.08 -3.68 -6.45
CA LEU A 46 1.78 -4.47 -7.46
C LEU A 46 0.92 -4.67 -8.72
N ILE A 47 -0.36 -5.00 -8.58
CA ILE A 47 -1.30 -5.14 -9.72
C ILE A 47 -1.36 -3.84 -10.52
N THR A 48 -1.44 -2.70 -9.85
CA THR A 48 -1.46 -1.38 -10.49
C THR A 48 -0.18 -1.11 -11.28
N ILE A 49 0.99 -1.44 -10.72
CA ILE A 49 2.28 -1.31 -11.42
C ILE A 49 2.36 -2.25 -12.62
N LEU A 50 2.04 -3.53 -12.45
CA LEU A 50 2.08 -4.54 -13.50
C LEU A 50 1.14 -4.18 -14.65
N SER A 51 -0.04 -3.63 -14.35
CA SER A 51 -1.02 -3.25 -15.37
C SER A 51 -0.52 -2.17 -16.34
N LYS A 52 0.40 -1.30 -15.91
CA LYS A 52 1.04 -0.30 -16.78
C LYS A 52 1.92 -0.93 -17.86
N HIS A 53 2.35 -2.16 -17.63
CA HIS A 53 3.17 -2.96 -18.56
C HIS A 53 2.37 -4.08 -19.23
N ASN A 54 1.04 -4.10 -19.12
CA ASN A 54 0.17 -5.16 -19.63
C ASN A 54 0.55 -6.55 -19.10
N ILE A 55 0.86 -6.63 -17.80
CA ILE A 55 1.18 -7.85 -17.08
C ILE A 55 0.07 -8.11 -16.06
N GLU A 56 -0.45 -9.33 -16.02
CA GLU A 56 -1.46 -9.76 -15.07
C GLU A 56 -0.80 -10.50 -13.89
N LEU A 57 -1.32 -10.27 -12.69
CA LEU A 57 -0.93 -11.06 -11.52
C LEU A 57 -1.81 -12.31 -11.43
N LYS A 58 -1.21 -13.49 -11.58
CA LYS A 58 -1.87 -14.80 -11.40
C LYS A 58 -1.19 -15.59 -10.30
N GLY A 59 -1.91 -16.55 -9.73
CA GLY A 59 -1.38 -17.40 -8.66
C GLY A 59 -1.16 -16.66 -7.34
N LEU A 60 -1.89 -15.57 -7.09
CA LEU A 60 -1.88 -14.92 -5.78
C LEU A 60 -2.41 -15.90 -4.74
N GLU A 61 -1.56 -16.26 -3.78
CA GLU A 61 -1.88 -17.15 -2.67
C GLU A 61 -2.25 -16.36 -1.41
N PHE A 62 -1.50 -15.28 -1.16
CA PHE A 62 -1.63 -14.53 0.09
C PHE A 62 -1.15 -13.10 -0.03
N ASP A 63 -1.83 -12.19 0.67
CA ASP A 63 -1.39 -10.81 0.89
C ASP A 63 -1.28 -10.55 2.39
N THR A 64 -0.06 -10.27 2.85
CA THR A 64 0.21 -10.09 4.28
C THR A 64 -0.40 -8.81 4.85
N ALA A 65 -0.61 -7.76 4.04
CA ALA A 65 -1.25 -6.54 4.50
C ALA A 65 -2.76 -6.74 4.73
N ILE A 66 -3.44 -7.46 3.83
CA ILE A 66 -4.86 -7.81 3.98
C ILE A 66 -5.06 -8.75 5.16
N ALA A 67 -4.20 -9.74 5.32
CA ALA A 67 -4.25 -10.66 6.45
C ALA A 67 -4.14 -9.92 7.78
N ALA A 68 -3.17 -9.03 7.91
CA ALA A 68 -3.00 -8.22 9.11
C ALA A 68 -4.18 -7.28 9.37
N TYR A 69 -4.77 -6.71 8.29
CA TYR A 69 -5.98 -5.87 8.39
C TYR A 69 -7.18 -6.65 8.95
N ILE A 70 -7.40 -7.89 8.50
CA ILE A 70 -8.50 -8.71 8.98
C ILE A 70 -8.29 -9.11 10.45
N ILE A 71 -7.06 -9.44 10.83
CA ILE A 71 -6.72 -9.82 12.20
C ILE A 71 -6.91 -8.64 13.17
N ASP A 72 -6.51 -7.45 12.77
CA ASP A 72 -6.68 -6.24 13.59
C ASP A 72 -6.96 -5.02 12.70
N SER A 73 -8.23 -4.71 12.47
CA SER A 73 -8.68 -3.57 11.65
C SER A 73 -8.59 -2.22 12.35
N SER A 74 -8.16 -2.17 13.61
CA SER A 74 -8.06 -0.91 14.38
C SER A 74 -6.82 -0.07 14.04
N LYS A 75 -5.85 -0.64 13.31
CA LYS A 75 -4.60 0.01 12.97
C LYS A 75 -4.76 0.96 11.79
N GLY A 76 -4.03 2.07 11.82
CA GLY A 76 -4.00 3.04 10.72
C GLY A 76 -3.15 2.61 9.54
N GLU A 77 -2.17 1.71 9.74
CA GLU A 77 -1.20 1.30 8.73
C GLU A 77 -0.79 -0.16 8.90
N TYR A 78 -0.56 -0.83 7.76
CA TYR A 78 -0.14 -2.24 7.68
C TYR A 78 1.13 -2.36 6.83
N ASN A 79 2.14 -1.51 7.08
CA ASN A 79 3.41 -1.57 6.37
C ASN A 79 4.26 -2.78 6.81
N LEU A 80 5.06 -3.31 5.88
CA LEU A 80 5.77 -4.58 6.08
C LEU A 80 6.72 -4.54 7.28
N ASN A 81 7.42 -3.42 7.50
CA ASN A 81 8.34 -3.28 8.62
C ASN A 81 7.62 -3.37 9.98
N THR A 82 6.47 -2.69 10.10
CA THR A 82 5.64 -2.76 11.31
C THR A 82 5.13 -4.18 11.56
N LEU A 83 4.69 -4.88 10.51
CA LEU A 83 4.20 -6.25 10.64
C LEU A 83 5.32 -7.23 11.03
N VAL A 84 6.50 -7.11 10.43
CA VAL A 84 7.66 -7.93 10.77
C VAL A 84 8.06 -7.72 12.23
N ASN A 85 8.09 -6.46 12.68
CA ASN A 85 8.39 -6.18 14.08
C ASN A 85 7.34 -6.74 15.04
N GLU A 86 6.08 -6.56 14.73
CA GLU A 86 4.98 -6.96 15.62
C GLU A 86 4.79 -8.47 15.69
N TYR A 87 4.81 -9.15 14.55
CA TYR A 87 4.50 -10.58 14.47
C TYR A 87 5.71 -11.47 14.60
N LEU A 88 6.90 -11.00 14.23
CA LEU A 88 8.14 -11.79 14.27
C LEU A 88 9.14 -11.28 15.31
N GLY A 89 8.94 -10.08 15.87
CA GLY A 89 9.86 -9.47 16.83
C GLY A 89 11.15 -8.95 16.21
N GLU A 90 11.21 -8.82 14.88
CA GLU A 90 12.39 -8.41 14.13
C GLU A 90 12.34 -6.93 13.76
N ASP A 91 13.48 -6.25 13.83
CA ASP A 91 13.62 -4.84 13.49
C ASP A 91 14.83 -4.62 12.58
N PRO A 92 14.67 -4.82 11.26
CA PRO A 92 15.77 -4.72 10.31
C PRO A 92 16.43 -3.34 10.33
N LYS A 93 17.76 -3.31 10.43
CA LYS A 93 18.58 -2.09 10.42
C LYS A 93 19.49 -2.09 9.20
N GLY A 94 19.78 -0.88 8.70
CA GLY A 94 20.68 -0.69 7.56
C GLY A 94 20.26 0.50 6.69
N THR A 95 20.75 0.52 5.47
CA THR A 95 20.25 1.43 4.43
C THR A 95 18.82 1.03 4.02
N ALA A 96 18.11 1.90 3.31
CA ALA A 96 16.76 1.61 2.84
C ALA A 96 16.71 0.32 2.02
N GLU A 97 17.65 0.15 1.09
CA GLU A 97 17.77 -1.04 0.24
C GLU A 97 18.04 -2.32 1.06
N GLU A 98 18.96 -2.25 2.05
CA GLU A 98 19.25 -3.38 2.93
C GLU A 98 18.03 -3.77 3.78
N ILE A 99 17.25 -2.78 4.25
CA ILE A 99 16.03 -3.02 5.01
C ILE A 99 14.98 -3.68 4.11
N GLU A 100 14.75 -3.18 2.90
CA GLU A 100 13.79 -3.76 1.96
C GLU A 100 14.15 -5.21 1.59
N ALA A 101 15.41 -5.49 1.33
CA ALA A 101 15.89 -6.85 1.06
C ALA A 101 15.66 -7.79 2.24
N LYS A 102 15.95 -7.34 3.47
CA LYS A 102 15.69 -8.11 4.70
C LYS A 102 14.18 -8.32 4.91
N LEU A 103 13.36 -7.29 4.73
CA LEU A 103 11.90 -7.41 4.84
C LEU A 103 11.33 -8.43 3.86
N ALA A 104 11.86 -8.47 2.62
CA ALA A 104 11.46 -9.47 1.65
C ALA A 104 11.81 -10.91 2.10
N SER A 105 12.89 -11.10 2.88
CA SER A 105 13.25 -12.42 3.41
C SER A 105 12.32 -12.93 4.51
N TYR A 106 11.66 -12.02 5.23
CA TYR A 106 10.70 -12.37 6.28
C TYR A 106 9.29 -12.69 5.77
N LEU A 107 9.00 -12.51 4.48
CA LEU A 107 7.64 -12.75 3.96
C LEU A 107 7.15 -14.18 4.14
N ASP A 108 7.99 -15.19 4.08
CA ASP A 108 7.62 -16.60 4.27
C ASP A 108 7.25 -16.90 5.73
N GLU A 109 8.02 -16.35 6.67
CA GLU A 109 7.74 -16.46 8.09
C GLU A 109 6.47 -15.69 8.47
N LEU A 110 6.33 -14.48 7.98
CA LEU A 110 5.16 -13.63 8.20
C LEU A 110 3.88 -14.26 7.60
N TYR A 111 3.98 -14.87 6.41
CA TYR A 111 2.90 -15.65 5.81
C TYR A 111 2.45 -16.78 6.74
N THR A 112 3.41 -17.53 7.27
CA THR A 112 3.12 -18.68 8.14
C THR A 112 2.41 -18.23 9.43
N GLU A 113 2.90 -17.17 10.05
CA GLU A 113 2.32 -16.60 11.28
C GLU A 113 0.90 -16.04 11.05
N LEU A 114 0.74 -15.18 10.04
CA LEU A 114 -0.55 -14.56 9.77
C LEU A 114 -1.60 -15.58 9.30
N LYS A 115 -1.20 -16.56 8.50
CA LYS A 115 -2.07 -17.64 8.08
C LYS A 115 -2.57 -18.46 9.27
N GLY A 116 -1.68 -18.81 10.20
CA GLY A 116 -2.07 -19.52 11.42
C GLY A 116 -3.11 -18.74 12.23
N ARG A 117 -2.94 -17.42 12.38
CA ARG A 117 -3.93 -16.59 13.09
C ARG A 117 -5.29 -16.54 12.39
N ILE A 118 -5.30 -16.43 11.06
CA ILE A 118 -6.56 -16.47 10.27
C ILE A 118 -7.27 -17.79 10.48
N GLU A 119 -6.54 -18.91 10.52
CA GLU A 119 -7.09 -20.25 10.76
C GLU A 119 -7.61 -20.38 12.20
N ASP A 120 -6.86 -19.96 13.21
CA ASP A 120 -7.25 -20.00 14.62
C ASP A 120 -8.53 -19.18 14.90
N ASP A 121 -8.65 -18.02 14.26
CA ASP A 121 -9.80 -17.11 14.38
C ASP A 121 -10.94 -17.50 13.43
N LYS A 122 -10.80 -18.54 12.62
CA LYS A 122 -11.80 -19.06 11.66
C LYS A 122 -12.23 -18.02 10.62
N MET A 123 -11.28 -17.23 10.15
CA MET A 123 -11.51 -16.15 9.19
C MET A 123 -11.13 -16.51 7.74
N GLU A 124 -10.84 -17.79 7.43
CA GLU A 124 -10.39 -18.23 6.10
C GLU A 124 -11.42 -17.90 5.01
N GLU A 125 -12.73 -18.06 5.31
CA GLU A 125 -13.77 -17.73 4.33
C GLU A 125 -13.79 -16.24 4.00
N LEU A 126 -13.68 -15.39 5.01
CA LEU A 126 -13.59 -13.94 4.82
C LEU A 126 -12.34 -13.59 4.00
N TYR A 127 -11.22 -14.14 4.39
CA TYR A 127 -9.95 -13.86 3.72
C TYR A 127 -9.94 -14.31 2.25
N TYR A 128 -10.15 -15.60 2.00
CA TYR A 128 -9.95 -16.18 0.67
C TYR A 128 -11.14 -15.98 -0.29
N LYS A 129 -12.37 -15.84 0.23
CA LYS A 129 -13.57 -15.71 -0.61
C LYS A 129 -14.03 -14.26 -0.80
N VAL A 130 -13.62 -13.36 0.08
CA VAL A 130 -14.07 -11.95 0.04
C VAL A 130 -12.88 -11.01 -0.14
N GLU A 131 -12.00 -10.87 0.83
CA GLU A 131 -11.01 -9.80 0.88
C GLU A 131 -9.90 -9.96 -0.18
N LEU A 132 -9.34 -11.16 -0.31
CA LEU A 132 -8.29 -11.40 -1.29
C LEU A 132 -8.75 -11.23 -2.74
N PRO A 133 -9.92 -11.76 -3.17
CA PRO A 133 -10.46 -11.49 -4.51
C PRO A 133 -10.87 -10.04 -4.74
N LEU A 134 -11.32 -9.33 -3.70
CA LEU A 134 -11.73 -7.93 -3.79
C LEU A 134 -10.62 -7.00 -4.30
N VAL A 135 -9.36 -7.36 -4.06
CA VAL A 135 -8.19 -6.61 -4.54
C VAL A 135 -8.23 -6.36 -6.05
N TYR A 136 -8.60 -7.37 -6.83
CA TYR A 136 -8.69 -7.25 -8.29
C TYR A 136 -9.79 -6.27 -8.70
N VAL A 137 -10.92 -6.29 -7.99
CA VAL A 137 -12.05 -5.38 -8.24
C VAL A 137 -11.63 -3.95 -7.92
N LEU A 138 -11.03 -3.72 -6.74
CA LEU A 138 -10.58 -2.41 -6.32
C LEU A 138 -9.49 -1.85 -7.24
N SER A 139 -8.55 -2.70 -7.67
CA SER A 139 -7.52 -2.30 -8.63
C SER A 139 -8.11 -1.94 -9.99
N ALA A 140 -9.13 -2.67 -10.46
CA ALA A 140 -9.82 -2.34 -11.70
C ALA A 140 -10.60 -1.03 -11.61
N MET A 141 -11.26 -0.77 -10.49
CA MET A 141 -11.96 0.50 -10.22
C MET A 141 -11.00 1.68 -10.19
N GLU A 142 -9.84 1.52 -9.52
CA GLU A 142 -8.81 2.57 -9.47
C GLU A 142 -8.20 2.84 -10.86
N LYS A 143 -8.02 1.79 -11.66
CA LYS A 143 -7.53 1.91 -13.04
C LYS A 143 -8.50 2.63 -13.95
N GLU A 144 -9.79 2.34 -13.84
CA GLU A 144 -10.85 3.01 -14.60
C GLU A 144 -10.98 4.47 -14.17
N GLY A 145 -10.90 4.73 -12.87
CA GLY A 145 -11.07 6.05 -12.30
C GLY A 145 -12.50 6.59 -12.43
N PHE A 146 -12.67 7.87 -12.21
CA PHE A 146 -13.92 8.57 -12.43
C PHE A 146 -13.65 10.02 -12.84
N ASN A 147 -14.59 10.60 -13.58
CA ASN A 147 -14.47 11.96 -14.04
C ASN A 147 -14.69 12.95 -12.89
N ILE A 148 -13.79 13.92 -12.79
CA ILE A 148 -13.88 15.02 -11.85
C ILE A 148 -14.22 16.31 -12.62
N ASP A 149 -15.23 17.03 -12.16
CA ASP A 149 -15.52 18.36 -12.68
C ASP A 149 -14.51 19.37 -12.14
N HIS A 150 -13.50 19.64 -12.94
CA HIS A 150 -12.45 20.60 -12.59
C HIS A 150 -12.94 22.04 -12.39
N ASN A 151 -14.02 22.44 -13.08
CA ASN A 151 -14.57 23.79 -12.95
C ASN A 151 -15.28 23.92 -11.61
N MET A 152 -16.11 22.91 -11.26
CA MET A 152 -16.76 22.87 -9.95
C MET A 152 -15.74 22.87 -8.79
N LEU A 153 -14.63 22.15 -8.93
CA LEU A 153 -13.56 22.17 -7.91
C LEU A 153 -12.91 23.55 -7.78
N LYS A 154 -12.68 24.25 -8.89
CA LYS A 154 -12.14 25.62 -8.85
C LYS A 154 -13.12 26.59 -8.20
N ASP A 155 -14.40 26.50 -8.52
CA ASP A 155 -15.43 27.33 -7.91
C ASP A 155 -15.54 27.07 -6.40
N LEU A 156 -15.48 25.81 -5.98
CA LEU A 156 -15.43 25.44 -4.57
C LEU A 156 -14.16 25.95 -3.87
N GLN A 157 -13.01 25.88 -4.54
CA GLN A 157 -11.75 26.41 -4.01
C GLN A 157 -11.84 27.91 -3.74
N ILE A 158 -12.39 28.68 -4.68
CA ILE A 158 -12.59 30.12 -4.52
C ILE A 158 -13.52 30.39 -3.35
N LYS A 159 -14.68 29.73 -3.33
CA LYS A 159 -15.66 29.88 -2.25
C LYS A 159 -15.09 29.57 -0.88
N PHE A 160 -14.39 28.45 -0.75
CA PHE A 160 -13.77 28.08 0.54
C PHE A 160 -12.66 29.05 0.93
N ARG A 161 -11.91 29.58 -0.03
CA ARG A 161 -10.90 30.61 0.26
C ARG A 161 -11.50 31.86 0.85
N GLU A 162 -12.57 32.36 0.24
CA GLU A 162 -13.30 33.52 0.74
C GLU A 162 -13.87 33.30 2.14
N GLU A 163 -14.45 32.13 2.39
CA GLU A 163 -14.96 31.75 3.71
C GLU A 163 -13.85 31.66 4.77
N ILE A 164 -12.72 31.05 4.42
CA ILE A 164 -11.55 30.95 5.31
C ILE A 164 -11.04 32.36 5.64
N ASP A 165 -10.83 33.20 4.65
CA ASP A 165 -10.31 34.56 4.83
C ASP A 165 -11.27 35.42 5.68
N ARG A 166 -12.58 35.24 5.51
CA ARG A 166 -13.60 35.92 6.33
C ARG A 166 -13.54 35.42 7.78
N THR A 167 -13.58 34.12 7.97
CA THR A 167 -13.58 33.53 9.32
C THR A 167 -12.28 33.85 10.06
N GLN A 168 -11.15 33.86 9.38
CA GLN A 168 -9.86 34.22 9.96
C GLN A 168 -9.86 35.69 10.45
N LYS A 169 -10.42 36.60 9.69
CA LYS A 169 -10.57 38.01 10.13
C LYS A 169 -11.46 38.13 11.36
N GLU A 170 -12.61 37.47 11.37
CA GLU A 170 -13.50 37.44 12.53
C GLU A 170 -12.79 36.89 13.80
N ILE A 171 -11.95 35.83 13.65
CA ILE A 171 -11.17 35.30 14.78
C ILE A 171 -10.16 36.33 15.29
N TYR A 172 -9.43 37.01 14.39
CA TYR A 172 -8.46 38.02 14.81
C TYR A 172 -9.11 39.23 15.46
N GLU A 173 -10.27 39.65 14.96
CA GLU A 173 -11.07 40.75 15.59
C GLU A 173 -11.52 40.35 17.00
N LEU A 174 -11.97 39.11 17.20
CA LEU A 174 -12.40 38.61 18.52
C LEU A 174 -11.24 38.37 19.49
N ALA A 175 -10.10 37.97 18.96
CA ALA A 175 -8.88 37.75 19.77
C ALA A 175 -8.12 39.05 20.07
N GLU A 176 -8.44 40.15 19.37
CA GLU A 176 -7.74 41.44 19.42
C GLU A 176 -6.26 41.38 19.01
N GLU A 177 -5.84 40.24 18.41
CA GLU A 177 -4.47 40.02 17.89
C GLU A 177 -4.44 39.03 16.72
N GLU A 178 -3.39 39.12 15.90
CA GLU A 178 -3.09 38.15 14.84
C GLU A 178 -2.16 37.06 15.35
N PHE A 179 -2.51 35.80 15.12
CA PHE A 179 -1.72 34.62 15.49
C PHE A 179 -1.86 33.50 14.45
N ASN A 180 -1.02 32.48 14.52
CA ASN A 180 -1.14 31.34 13.63
C ASN A 180 -2.26 30.39 14.09
N ILE A 181 -3.44 30.51 13.49
CA ILE A 181 -4.63 29.69 13.78
C ILE A 181 -4.36 28.18 13.61
N ASN A 182 -3.43 27.78 12.74
CA ASN A 182 -3.06 26.39 12.51
C ASN A 182 -2.06 25.86 13.56
N SER A 183 -1.65 26.68 14.51
CA SER A 183 -0.76 26.27 15.61
C SER A 183 -1.57 25.96 16.86
N PRO A 184 -1.72 24.69 17.27
CA PRO A 184 -2.41 24.34 18.53
C PRO A 184 -1.83 25.06 19.75
N LYS A 185 -0.52 25.37 19.72
CA LYS A 185 0.17 26.07 20.80
C LYS A 185 -0.20 27.56 20.90
N GLN A 186 -0.59 28.19 19.80
CA GLN A 186 -0.98 29.60 19.76
C GLN A 186 -2.49 29.77 19.88
N LEU A 187 -3.26 28.72 19.57
CA LEU A 187 -4.71 28.72 19.68
C LEU A 187 -5.20 28.45 21.11
N GLY A 188 -4.44 27.73 21.94
CA GLY A 188 -4.78 27.40 23.34
C GLY A 188 -4.02 28.22 24.32
#